data_01a55d410f3d7d6339539b93b6c2bd53
#
_entry.id   01a55d410f3d7d6339539b93b6c2bd53
#
_cell.length_a   1.000
_cell.length_b   1.000
_cell.length_c   1.000
_cell.angle_alpha   90.00
_cell.angle_beta   90.00
_cell.angle_gamma   90.00
#
_symmetry.space_group_name_H-M   'P 1'
#
loop_
_entity.id
_entity.type
_entity.pdbx_description
1 polymer ?
#
loop_
_entity_poly.entity_id
_entity_poly.type
_entity_poly.pdbx_seq_one_letter_code
_entity_poly.pdbx_strand_id
1 'polypeptide(L)'
;YIPNMAGILLARNDSRILGVVVHDHPKYEGRVLEDGFVMSALNALCREVNRRGYFLMVKTTENIGEIPVFASMWNMEGLILMGFCETDYETLRSHMHISFVAYDGYFEKEPQGGMVNLVIDHDDGGFQAGAYLRNLGHRRALCIADNLICMDKERIEGFRRAFAPGETLFWQIPATRQQRTEFYERRFRELAEKQITAVFAVSDYYALDFMTFFQEKGLGVPQDIQIVGFDDTLASRNSHPALTTIHQDPGLRAKTAIDCLEALKQGRPCPGRITLPVELMIRESTRSVSCPIL
;
A
#
# COMPACT_ATOMS: atom_id res chain seq x y z
N TYR A 1 11.80 10.50 40.85
CA TYR A 1 12.77 9.70 40.08
C TYR A 1 12.07 9.14 38.86
N ILE A 2 12.46 9.59 37.68
CA ILE A 2 12.00 9.03 36.40
C ILE A 2 13.12 8.07 35.95
N PRO A 3 12.85 6.75 35.84
CA PRO A 3 13.86 5.81 35.38
C PRO A 3 14.33 6.13 33.95
N ASN A 4 15.64 6.17 33.77
CA ASN A 4 16.23 6.32 32.44
C ASN A 4 16.05 5.00 31.65
N MET A 5 15.66 5.06 30.39
CA MET A 5 15.50 3.88 29.52
C MET A 5 16.74 2.98 29.51
N ALA A 6 17.95 3.55 29.51
CA ALA A 6 19.19 2.77 29.59
C ALA A 6 19.28 1.93 30.90
N GLY A 7 18.78 2.46 32.02
CA GLY A 7 18.72 1.73 33.28
C GLY A 7 17.67 0.61 33.28
N ILE A 8 16.54 0.82 32.60
CA ILE A 8 15.49 -0.19 32.45
C ILE A 8 15.99 -1.33 31.53
N LEU A 9 16.65 -1.00 30.43
CA LEU A 9 17.24 -1.96 29.49
C LEU A 9 18.27 -2.86 30.17
N LEU A 10 19.16 -2.26 30.97
CA LEU A 10 20.18 -3.00 31.73
C LEU A 10 19.58 -3.91 32.81
N ALA A 11 18.46 -3.50 33.42
CA ALA A 11 17.83 -4.25 34.49
C ALA A 11 16.91 -5.40 34.03
N ARG A 12 16.28 -5.26 32.84
CA ARG A 12 15.22 -6.18 32.41
C ARG A 12 15.54 -6.94 31.14
N ASN A 13 16.57 -6.56 30.39
CA ASN A 13 16.90 -7.07 29.06
C ASN A 13 15.67 -7.07 28.09
N ASP A 14 14.75 -6.11 28.29
CA ASP A 14 13.48 -5.95 27.58
C ASP A 14 13.35 -4.47 27.17
N SER A 15 13.61 -4.16 25.90
CA SER A 15 13.62 -2.77 25.44
C SER A 15 12.23 -2.19 25.23
N ARG A 16 11.27 -3.06 24.97
CA ARG A 16 9.94 -2.68 24.50
C ARG A 16 9.96 -1.73 23.29
N ILE A 17 10.98 -1.85 22.45
CA ILE A 17 11.12 -1.05 21.23
C ILE A 17 10.80 -1.93 20.03
N LEU A 18 9.81 -1.52 19.24
CA LEU A 18 9.56 -2.04 17.92
C LEU A 18 10.02 -1.03 16.88
N GLY A 19 10.65 -1.50 15.81
CA GLY A 19 11.08 -0.66 14.70
C GLY A 19 10.12 -0.75 13.52
N VAL A 20 9.97 0.36 12.80
CA VAL A 20 9.41 0.39 11.46
C VAL A 20 10.46 0.96 10.54
N VAL A 21 10.79 0.24 9.48
CA VAL A 21 11.69 0.72 8.44
C VAL A 21 10.91 0.82 7.14
N VAL A 22 10.92 2.01 6.55
CA VAL A 22 10.26 2.30 5.28
C VAL A 22 11.32 2.54 4.22
N HIS A 23 11.23 1.83 3.12
CA HIS A 23 12.11 2.04 1.97
C HIS A 23 11.76 3.38 1.30
N ASP A 24 12.75 4.28 1.26
CA ASP A 24 12.60 5.58 0.62
C ASP A 24 12.89 5.47 -0.87
N HIS A 25 11.91 4.92 -1.60
CA HIS A 25 12.03 4.73 -3.05
C HIS A 25 12.14 6.09 -3.76
N PRO A 26 12.97 6.24 -4.82
CA PRO A 26 13.17 7.50 -5.55
C PRO A 26 11.89 8.23 -6.00
N LYS A 27 10.78 7.52 -6.18
CA LYS A 27 9.46 8.11 -6.51
C LYS A 27 8.94 9.08 -5.46
N TYR A 28 9.38 8.96 -4.22
CA TYR A 28 8.96 9.82 -3.12
C TYR A 28 9.85 11.04 -2.92
N GLU A 29 10.98 11.12 -3.62
CA GLU A 29 11.91 12.27 -3.56
C GLU A 29 12.30 12.64 -2.11
N GLY A 30 12.57 11.63 -1.27
CA GLY A 30 12.91 11.81 0.16
C GLY A 30 11.69 12.09 1.07
N ARG A 31 10.46 11.96 0.57
CA ARG A 31 9.22 12.29 1.29
C ARG A 31 8.29 11.11 1.47
N VAL A 32 8.83 9.90 1.57
CA VAL A 32 8.03 8.67 1.70
C VAL A 32 7.06 8.70 2.88
N LEU A 33 7.36 9.43 3.95
CA LEU A 33 6.47 9.58 5.11
C LEU A 33 5.23 10.46 4.82
N GLU A 34 5.22 11.21 3.70
CA GLU A 34 4.03 11.96 3.26
C GLU A 34 3.09 11.11 2.41
N ASP A 35 3.49 9.91 2.02
CA ASP A 35 2.63 8.98 1.31
C ASP A 35 1.43 8.58 2.18
N GLY A 36 0.22 8.65 1.61
CA GLY A 36 -1.02 8.45 2.34
C GLY A 36 -1.18 7.05 2.93
N PHE A 37 -0.67 6.01 2.25
CA PHE A 37 -0.64 4.64 2.76
C PHE A 37 0.34 4.52 3.93
N VAL A 38 1.58 5.01 3.77
CA VAL A 38 2.62 4.97 4.80
C VAL A 38 2.17 5.73 6.05
N MET A 39 1.60 6.93 5.89
CA MET A 39 1.04 7.73 6.99
C MET A 39 -0.05 6.98 7.75
N SER A 40 -0.97 6.36 7.02
CA SER A 40 -2.08 5.59 7.60
C SER A 40 -1.58 4.38 8.39
N ALA A 41 -0.63 3.64 7.82
CA ALA A 41 0.01 2.49 8.46
C ALA A 41 0.77 2.89 9.74
N LEU A 42 1.58 3.95 9.68
CA LEU A 42 2.32 4.44 10.85
C LEU A 42 1.38 4.91 11.97
N ASN A 43 0.31 5.62 11.64
CA ASN A 43 -0.68 6.07 12.63
C ASN A 43 -1.36 4.86 13.33
N ALA A 44 -1.72 3.83 12.58
CA ALA A 44 -2.30 2.61 13.14
C ALA A 44 -1.30 1.85 14.01
N LEU A 45 -0.05 1.73 13.56
CA LEU A 45 1.03 1.10 14.32
C LEU A 45 1.33 1.87 15.61
N CYS A 46 1.41 3.19 15.58
CA CYS A 46 1.61 4.00 16.80
C CYS A 46 0.52 3.75 17.84
N ARG A 47 -0.76 3.68 17.42
CA ARG A 47 -1.87 3.40 18.35
C ARG A 47 -1.75 2.01 18.97
N GLU A 48 -1.49 0.99 18.13
CA GLU A 48 -1.42 -0.40 18.61
C GLU A 48 -0.20 -0.65 19.50
N VAL A 49 0.96 -0.09 19.15
CA VAL A 49 2.19 -0.13 19.95
C VAL A 49 1.98 0.50 21.31
N ASN A 50 1.39 1.71 21.36
CA ASN A 50 1.11 2.40 22.63
C ASN A 50 0.12 1.61 23.50
N ARG A 51 -0.91 1.00 22.90
CA ARG A 51 -1.89 0.19 23.63
C ARG A 51 -1.24 -1.01 24.33
N ARG A 52 -0.14 -1.54 23.78
CA ARG A 52 0.59 -2.69 24.33
C ARG A 52 1.80 -2.30 25.20
N GLY A 53 2.05 -1.00 25.37
CA GLY A 53 3.16 -0.49 26.17
C GLY A 53 4.51 -0.65 25.52
N TYR A 54 4.58 -0.69 24.19
CA TYR A 54 5.82 -0.61 23.41
C TYR A 54 6.09 0.84 22.97
N PHE A 55 7.33 1.08 22.56
CA PHE A 55 7.77 2.29 21.86
C PHE A 55 7.97 1.97 20.39
N LEU A 56 7.60 2.91 19.50
CA LEU A 56 7.82 2.78 18.08
C LEU A 56 8.98 3.68 17.64
N MET A 57 9.96 3.10 16.97
CA MET A 57 11.00 3.85 16.28
C MET A 57 10.83 3.71 14.78
N VAL A 58 10.83 4.84 14.07
CA VAL A 58 10.66 4.88 12.61
C VAL A 58 11.98 5.31 11.96
N LYS A 59 12.39 4.60 10.93
CA LYS A 59 13.53 4.92 10.07
C LYS A 59 13.11 4.83 8.61
N THR A 60 13.51 5.81 7.82
CA THR A 60 13.50 5.71 6.35
C THR A 60 14.91 5.39 5.85
N THR A 61 15.05 4.60 4.82
CA THR A 61 16.35 4.28 4.23
C THR A 61 16.20 3.76 2.79
N GLU A 62 17.18 4.08 1.96
CA GLU A 62 17.40 3.44 0.66
C GLU A 62 18.39 2.26 0.77
N ASN A 63 19.08 2.13 1.92
CA ASN A 63 20.16 1.17 2.12
C ASN A 63 19.76 0.07 3.11
N ILE A 64 19.56 -1.14 2.61
CA ILE A 64 19.21 -2.34 3.37
C ILE A 64 20.24 -2.65 4.46
N GLY A 65 21.54 -2.43 4.18
CA GLY A 65 22.62 -2.73 5.12
C GLY A 65 22.55 -1.96 6.44
N GLU A 66 21.79 -0.87 6.49
CA GLU A 66 21.58 -0.11 7.71
C GLU A 66 20.56 -0.74 8.67
N ILE A 67 19.70 -1.63 8.18
CA ILE A 67 18.58 -2.18 8.97
C ILE A 67 19.07 -3.05 10.13
N PRO A 68 20.00 -4.03 9.93
CA PRO A 68 20.52 -4.83 11.04
C PRO A 68 21.24 -3.99 12.09
N VAL A 69 21.99 -2.98 11.65
CA VAL A 69 22.69 -2.04 12.56
C VAL A 69 21.69 -1.25 13.39
N PHE A 70 20.68 -0.70 12.75
CA PHE A 70 19.59 0.02 13.42
C PHE A 70 18.90 -0.85 14.48
N ALA A 71 18.54 -2.08 14.12
CA ALA A 71 17.89 -3.01 15.03
C ALA A 71 18.75 -3.35 16.25
N SER A 72 20.03 -3.64 16.04
CA SER A 72 20.98 -4.00 17.09
C SER A 72 21.30 -2.83 18.01
N MET A 73 21.53 -1.63 17.44
CA MET A 73 21.88 -0.42 18.19
C MET A 73 20.83 -0.07 19.26
N TRP A 74 19.56 -0.30 18.98
CA TRP A 74 18.46 0.02 19.86
C TRP A 74 17.91 -1.20 20.61
N ASN A 75 18.56 -2.36 20.50
CA ASN A 75 18.10 -3.62 21.10
C ASN A 75 16.61 -3.86 20.85
N MET A 76 16.20 -3.73 19.58
CA MET A 76 14.79 -3.83 19.17
C MET A 76 14.28 -5.26 19.33
N GLU A 77 13.01 -5.40 19.65
CA GLU A 77 12.35 -6.70 19.86
C GLU A 77 11.73 -7.25 18.59
N GLY A 78 11.54 -6.41 17.59
CA GLY A 78 11.02 -6.79 16.29
C GLY A 78 10.98 -5.60 15.34
N LEU A 79 10.87 -5.91 14.04
CA LEU A 79 10.78 -4.92 12.97
C LEU A 79 9.54 -5.14 12.10
N ILE A 80 9.03 -4.04 11.56
CA ILE A 80 8.08 -4.03 10.45
C ILE A 80 8.77 -3.34 9.28
N LEU A 81 8.78 -3.99 8.12
CA LEU A 81 9.48 -3.54 6.93
C LEU A 81 8.46 -3.22 5.83
N MET A 82 8.56 -2.05 5.20
CA MET A 82 7.65 -1.59 4.15
C MET A 82 8.40 -1.17 2.90
N GLY A 83 7.95 -1.62 1.74
CA GLY A 83 8.44 -1.16 0.44
C GLY A 83 9.73 -1.82 -0.06
N PHE A 84 10.14 -2.95 0.50
CA PHE A 84 11.33 -3.71 0.08
C PHE A 84 10.97 -4.82 -0.91
N CYS A 85 11.95 -5.24 -1.73
CA CYS A 85 11.82 -6.34 -2.68
C CYS A 85 12.27 -7.69 -2.07
N GLU A 86 11.98 -8.81 -2.75
CA GLU A 86 12.32 -10.17 -2.29
C GLU A 86 13.81 -10.34 -2.01
N THR A 87 14.67 -9.88 -2.92
CA THR A 87 16.13 -9.93 -2.75
C THR A 87 16.63 -9.23 -1.51
N ASP A 88 15.94 -8.18 -1.08
CA ASP A 88 16.22 -7.41 0.12
C ASP A 88 15.94 -8.24 1.37
N TYR A 89 14.82 -8.94 1.38
CA TYR A 89 14.42 -9.77 2.51
C TYR A 89 15.32 -10.98 2.70
N GLU A 90 15.82 -11.59 1.63
CA GLU A 90 16.79 -12.69 1.70
C GLU A 90 18.11 -12.22 2.34
N THR A 91 18.58 -11.03 1.92
CA THR A 91 19.76 -10.40 2.50
C THR A 91 19.56 -10.08 3.98
N LEU A 92 18.42 -9.48 4.33
CA LEU A 92 18.10 -9.16 5.72
C LEU A 92 18.02 -10.40 6.60
N ARG A 93 17.36 -11.46 6.13
CA ARG A 93 17.21 -12.71 6.88
C ARG A 93 18.54 -13.32 7.30
N SER A 94 19.57 -13.24 6.46
CA SER A 94 20.89 -13.77 6.75
C SER A 94 21.66 -12.97 7.79
N HIS A 95 21.31 -11.70 8.03
CA HIS A 95 22.00 -10.78 8.93
C HIS A 95 21.20 -10.34 10.14
N MET A 96 19.90 -10.69 10.19
CA MET A 96 19.00 -10.30 11.28
C MET A 96 18.92 -11.38 12.35
N HIS A 97 19.04 -10.96 13.60
CA HIS A 97 18.88 -11.84 14.78
C HIS A 97 17.54 -11.63 15.50
N ILE A 98 16.68 -10.74 14.96
CA ILE A 98 15.34 -10.47 15.50
C ILE A 98 14.28 -10.79 14.44
N SER A 99 13.09 -11.09 14.92
CA SER A 99 11.94 -11.35 14.05
C SER A 99 11.45 -10.09 13.36
N PHE A 100 10.94 -10.23 12.17
CA PHE A 100 10.33 -9.12 11.44
C PHE A 100 9.10 -9.53 10.60
N VAL A 101 8.24 -8.53 10.38
CA VAL A 101 7.07 -8.63 9.52
C VAL A 101 7.29 -7.75 8.28
N ALA A 102 7.18 -8.35 7.10
CA ALA A 102 7.17 -7.62 5.83
C ALA A 102 5.73 -7.22 5.48
N TYR A 103 5.49 -5.95 5.19
CA TYR A 103 4.24 -5.50 4.60
C TYR A 103 4.32 -5.60 3.08
N ASP A 104 3.42 -6.41 2.50
CA ASP A 104 3.33 -6.65 1.06
C ASP A 104 4.66 -7.07 0.43
N GLY A 105 5.43 -7.90 1.14
CA GLY A 105 6.61 -8.52 0.55
C GLY A 105 6.20 -9.46 -0.57
N TYR A 106 6.91 -9.40 -1.68
CA TYR A 106 6.72 -10.36 -2.76
C TYR A 106 7.73 -11.48 -2.63
N PHE A 107 7.25 -12.72 -2.45
CA PHE A 107 8.08 -13.91 -2.28
C PHE A 107 7.57 -15.03 -3.18
N GLU A 108 8.47 -15.67 -3.92
CA GLU A 108 8.13 -16.89 -4.70
C GLU A 108 7.78 -18.06 -3.79
N LYS A 109 8.37 -18.13 -2.61
CA LYS A 109 8.12 -19.16 -1.61
C LYS A 109 7.73 -18.54 -0.27
N GLU A 110 6.87 -19.23 0.47
CA GLU A 110 6.50 -18.78 1.81
C GLU A 110 7.73 -18.55 2.70
N PRO A 111 7.81 -17.37 3.33
CA PRO A 111 8.89 -17.08 4.28
C PRO A 111 8.87 -18.05 5.47
N GLN A 112 10.04 -18.36 6.00
CA GLN A 112 10.23 -19.22 7.16
C GLN A 112 11.20 -18.60 8.17
N GLY A 113 11.17 -19.06 9.40
CA GLY A 113 12.23 -18.75 10.38
C GLY A 113 12.30 -17.30 10.83
N GLY A 114 11.32 -16.84 11.61
CA GLY A 114 11.33 -15.51 12.25
C GLY A 114 10.85 -14.36 11.35
N MET A 115 10.38 -14.65 10.16
CA MET A 115 9.80 -13.68 9.23
C MET A 115 8.36 -14.05 8.87
N VAL A 116 7.49 -13.02 8.84
CA VAL A 116 6.10 -13.15 8.38
C VAL A 116 5.87 -12.16 7.25
N ASN A 117 5.29 -12.62 6.16
CA ASN A 117 4.78 -11.76 5.10
C ASN A 117 3.31 -11.46 5.35
N LEU A 118 3.02 -10.25 5.76
CA LEU A 118 1.66 -9.75 6.00
C LEU A 118 1.20 -8.95 4.78
N VAL A 119 0.36 -9.58 3.97
CA VAL A 119 -0.15 -9.01 2.72
C VAL A 119 -1.66 -8.74 2.83
N ILE A 120 -2.15 -7.88 1.96
CA ILE A 120 -3.57 -7.78 1.66
C ILE A 120 -3.89 -8.58 0.40
N ASP A 121 -5.17 -8.85 0.15
CA ASP A 121 -5.59 -9.53 -1.08
C ASP A 121 -5.61 -8.57 -2.27
N HIS A 122 -4.42 -8.36 -2.87
CA HIS A 122 -4.23 -7.45 -3.99
C HIS A 122 -5.02 -7.87 -5.22
N ASP A 123 -5.08 -9.17 -5.51
CA ASP A 123 -5.80 -9.72 -6.64
C ASP A 123 -7.31 -9.51 -6.48
N ASP A 124 -7.87 -9.81 -5.32
CA ASP A 124 -9.28 -9.58 -5.03
C ASP A 124 -9.65 -8.09 -5.06
N GLY A 125 -8.79 -7.21 -4.54
CA GLY A 125 -9.00 -5.77 -4.65
C GLY A 125 -9.08 -5.29 -6.10
N GLY A 126 -8.17 -5.73 -6.95
CA GLY A 126 -8.25 -5.49 -8.39
C GLY A 126 -9.52 -6.07 -9.01
N PHE A 127 -9.89 -7.30 -8.62
CA PHE A 127 -11.09 -7.96 -9.08
C PHE A 127 -12.37 -7.18 -8.71
N GLN A 128 -12.50 -6.71 -7.48
CA GLN A 128 -13.64 -5.91 -7.04
C GLN A 128 -13.77 -4.61 -7.86
N ALA A 129 -12.67 -3.89 -8.10
CA ALA A 129 -12.65 -2.68 -8.91
C ALA A 129 -13.08 -2.96 -10.37
N GLY A 130 -12.54 -4.03 -10.98
CA GLY A 130 -12.85 -4.43 -12.36
C GLY A 130 -14.31 -4.86 -12.52
N ALA A 131 -14.83 -5.69 -11.60
CA ALA A 131 -16.21 -6.13 -11.58
C ALA A 131 -17.18 -4.94 -11.42
N TYR A 132 -16.84 -4.02 -10.53
CA TYR A 132 -17.65 -2.82 -10.29
C TYR A 132 -17.76 -1.95 -11.54
N LEU A 133 -16.64 -1.56 -12.16
CA LEU A 133 -16.65 -0.73 -13.37
C LEU A 133 -17.34 -1.44 -14.56
N ARG A 134 -17.16 -2.75 -14.70
CA ARG A 134 -17.89 -3.53 -15.71
C ARG A 134 -19.41 -3.50 -15.46
N ASN A 135 -19.84 -3.63 -14.21
CA ASN A 135 -21.26 -3.59 -13.86
C ASN A 135 -21.90 -2.22 -14.08
N LEU A 136 -21.11 -1.14 -14.02
CA LEU A 136 -21.51 0.20 -14.43
C LEU A 136 -21.65 0.36 -15.97
N GLY A 137 -21.31 -0.66 -16.74
CA GLY A 137 -21.46 -0.69 -18.18
C GLY A 137 -20.23 -0.25 -18.97
N HIS A 138 -19.11 0.01 -18.30
CA HIS A 138 -17.85 0.33 -19.00
C HIS A 138 -17.37 -0.86 -19.83
N ARG A 139 -16.85 -0.57 -21.01
CA ARG A 139 -16.33 -1.57 -21.97
C ARG A 139 -14.83 -1.41 -22.21
N ARG A 140 -14.30 -0.22 -21.94
CA ARG A 140 -12.89 0.12 -22.10
C ARG A 140 -12.42 0.89 -20.88
N ALA A 141 -11.33 0.42 -20.29
CA ALA A 141 -10.73 1.03 -19.12
C ALA A 141 -9.22 1.23 -19.31
N LEU A 142 -8.69 2.26 -18.65
CA LEU A 142 -7.27 2.48 -18.50
C LEU A 142 -6.84 1.96 -17.12
N CYS A 143 -5.78 1.14 -17.09
CA CYS A 143 -5.06 0.81 -15.86
C CYS A 143 -3.78 1.65 -15.81
N ILE A 144 -3.49 2.29 -14.67
CA ILE A 144 -2.27 3.08 -14.46
C ILE A 144 -1.47 2.59 -13.26
N ALA A 145 -0.16 2.39 -13.47
CA ALA A 145 0.83 2.05 -12.44
C ALA A 145 2.22 2.54 -12.87
N ASP A 146 3.14 2.73 -11.93
CA ASP A 146 4.54 3.05 -12.24
C ASP A 146 5.34 1.82 -12.67
N ASN A 147 4.85 0.64 -12.36
CA ASN A 147 5.45 -0.64 -12.74
C ASN A 147 4.38 -1.71 -12.96
N LEU A 148 4.81 -2.91 -13.39
CA LEU A 148 3.94 -4.08 -13.55
C LEU A 148 4.62 -5.31 -12.90
N ILE A 149 5.03 -5.15 -11.65
CA ILE A 149 5.64 -6.21 -10.84
C ILE A 149 4.94 -6.30 -9.49
N CYS A 150 5.19 -7.37 -8.77
CA CYS A 150 4.73 -7.59 -7.40
C CYS A 150 3.22 -7.31 -7.21
N MET A 151 2.86 -6.54 -6.20
CA MET A 151 1.48 -6.22 -5.84
C MET A 151 0.72 -5.44 -6.92
N ASP A 152 1.39 -4.55 -7.66
CA ASP A 152 0.74 -3.78 -8.73
C ASP A 152 0.32 -4.68 -9.89
N LYS A 153 1.14 -5.70 -10.18
CA LYS A 153 0.79 -6.74 -11.15
C LYS A 153 -0.45 -7.53 -10.70
N GLU A 154 -0.49 -7.97 -9.43
CA GLU A 154 -1.64 -8.70 -8.89
C GLU A 154 -2.92 -7.87 -8.96
N ARG A 155 -2.88 -6.58 -8.59
CA ARG A 155 -4.01 -5.64 -8.69
C ARG A 155 -4.51 -5.51 -10.13
N ILE A 156 -3.61 -5.34 -11.11
CA ILE A 156 -3.97 -5.20 -12.52
C ILE A 156 -4.50 -6.51 -13.10
N GLU A 157 -3.92 -7.65 -12.78
CA GLU A 157 -4.39 -8.96 -13.25
C GLU A 157 -5.78 -9.29 -12.70
N GLY A 158 -6.04 -9.05 -11.41
CA GLY A 158 -7.35 -9.16 -10.80
C GLY A 158 -8.39 -8.27 -11.51
N PHE A 159 -8.03 -7.01 -11.75
CA PHE A 159 -8.87 -6.07 -12.47
C PHE A 159 -9.22 -6.58 -13.88
N ARG A 160 -8.21 -6.96 -14.67
CA ARG A 160 -8.39 -7.45 -16.04
C ARG A 160 -9.29 -8.67 -16.10
N ARG A 161 -9.08 -9.62 -15.19
CA ARG A 161 -9.88 -10.85 -15.10
C ARG A 161 -11.37 -10.52 -14.85
N ALA A 162 -11.65 -9.60 -13.93
CA ALA A 162 -13.02 -9.20 -13.59
C ALA A 162 -13.66 -8.31 -14.67
N PHE A 163 -12.87 -7.46 -15.31
CA PHE A 163 -13.36 -6.53 -16.34
C PHE A 163 -13.65 -7.21 -17.68
N ALA A 164 -13.11 -8.40 -17.93
CA ALA A 164 -13.36 -9.17 -19.14
C ALA A 164 -14.88 -9.41 -19.35
N PRO A 165 -15.40 -9.35 -20.61
CA PRO A 165 -14.69 -9.22 -21.90
C PRO A 165 -14.33 -7.76 -22.28
N GLY A 166 -14.39 -6.80 -21.37
CA GLY A 166 -13.97 -5.42 -21.64
C GLY A 166 -12.47 -5.33 -21.97
N GLU A 167 -12.11 -4.31 -22.73
CA GLU A 167 -10.73 -4.03 -23.13
C GLU A 167 -10.02 -3.16 -22.11
N THR A 168 -8.75 -3.46 -21.82
CA THR A 168 -7.94 -2.65 -20.92
C THR A 168 -6.71 -2.10 -21.63
N LEU A 169 -6.52 -0.79 -21.55
CA LEU A 169 -5.28 -0.11 -21.87
C LEU A 169 -4.42 -0.05 -20.62
N PHE A 170 -3.12 -0.18 -20.74
CA PHE A 170 -2.19 -0.01 -19.64
C PHE A 170 -1.22 1.13 -19.92
N TRP A 171 -1.11 2.05 -18.96
CA TRP A 171 -0.07 3.07 -18.95
C TRP A 171 0.90 2.81 -17.81
N GLN A 172 2.13 2.51 -18.17
CA GLN A 172 3.23 2.60 -17.22
C GLN A 172 3.64 4.06 -17.11
N ILE A 173 3.33 4.66 -15.96
CA ILE A 173 3.55 6.10 -15.71
C ILE A 173 4.91 6.35 -15.08
N PRO A 174 5.54 7.51 -15.34
CA PRO A 174 6.81 7.89 -14.70
C PRO A 174 6.70 8.03 -13.18
N ALA A 175 7.84 7.89 -12.51
CA ALA A 175 7.90 7.94 -11.05
C ALA A 175 7.61 9.35 -10.49
N THR A 176 8.18 10.42 -11.07
CA THR A 176 8.02 11.79 -10.56
C THR A 176 6.77 12.47 -11.09
N ARG A 177 6.16 13.36 -10.27
CA ARG A 177 4.94 14.07 -10.64
C ARG A 177 5.10 14.92 -11.91
N GLN A 178 6.22 15.62 -12.05
CA GLN A 178 6.47 16.44 -13.24
C GLN A 178 6.46 15.59 -14.52
N GLN A 179 7.21 14.48 -14.52
CA GLN A 179 7.27 13.57 -15.66
C GLN A 179 5.91 12.94 -15.96
N ARG A 180 5.08 12.65 -14.94
CA ARG A 180 3.72 12.14 -15.14
C ARG A 180 2.84 13.16 -15.83
N THR A 181 2.87 14.44 -15.43
CA THR A 181 2.10 15.50 -16.10
C THR A 181 2.46 15.58 -17.58
N GLU A 182 3.76 15.59 -17.92
CA GLU A 182 4.22 15.58 -19.32
C GLU A 182 3.79 14.32 -20.08
N PHE A 183 3.80 13.17 -19.39
CA PHE A 183 3.35 11.90 -19.97
C PHE A 183 1.86 11.93 -20.26
N TYR A 184 1.02 12.40 -19.34
CA TYR A 184 -0.42 12.54 -19.52
C TYR A 184 -0.75 13.51 -20.68
N GLU A 185 -0.07 14.65 -20.75
CA GLU A 185 -0.25 15.61 -21.85
C GLU A 185 -0.04 14.98 -23.24
N ARG A 186 1.01 14.20 -23.39
CA ARG A 186 1.33 13.53 -24.66
C ARG A 186 0.32 12.46 -25.04
N ARG A 187 -0.25 11.77 -24.06
CA ARG A 187 -1.15 10.62 -24.28
C ARG A 187 -2.62 10.93 -24.11
N PHE A 188 -2.95 12.16 -23.73
CA PHE A 188 -4.33 12.52 -23.40
C PHE A 188 -5.32 12.21 -24.52
N ARG A 189 -4.96 12.48 -25.79
CA ARG A 189 -5.80 12.20 -26.96
C ARG A 189 -6.15 10.73 -27.13
N GLU A 190 -5.26 9.84 -26.69
CA GLU A 190 -5.48 8.38 -26.75
C GLU A 190 -6.72 7.95 -25.97
N LEU A 191 -7.08 8.66 -24.89
CA LEU A 191 -8.29 8.35 -24.11
C LEU A 191 -9.56 8.46 -24.97
N ALA A 192 -9.69 9.54 -25.74
CA ALA A 192 -10.81 9.74 -26.64
C ALA A 192 -10.77 8.78 -27.85
N GLU A 193 -9.61 8.60 -28.47
CA GLU A 193 -9.40 7.68 -29.60
C GLU A 193 -9.74 6.24 -29.23
N LYS A 194 -9.38 5.82 -28.02
CA LYS A 194 -9.67 4.49 -27.49
C LYS A 194 -11.01 4.42 -26.77
N GLN A 195 -11.77 5.51 -26.70
CA GLN A 195 -13.06 5.59 -25.99
C GLN A 195 -12.96 5.10 -24.53
N ILE A 196 -11.91 5.47 -23.82
CA ILE A 196 -11.73 5.15 -22.42
C ILE A 196 -12.69 5.99 -21.58
N THR A 197 -13.49 5.33 -20.77
CA THR A 197 -14.50 5.98 -19.88
C THR A 197 -14.29 5.64 -18.42
N ALA A 198 -13.35 4.74 -18.12
CA ALA A 198 -13.02 4.34 -16.77
C ALA A 198 -11.51 4.20 -16.58
N VAL A 199 -11.04 4.49 -15.38
CA VAL A 199 -9.64 4.35 -14.96
C VAL A 199 -9.58 3.55 -13.67
N PHE A 200 -8.67 2.59 -13.62
CA PHE A 200 -8.21 1.95 -12.40
C PHE A 200 -6.75 2.32 -12.16
N ALA A 201 -6.49 3.00 -11.07
CA ALA A 201 -5.15 3.30 -10.61
C ALA A 201 -4.76 2.36 -9.47
N VAL A 202 -3.56 1.79 -9.52
CA VAL A 202 -3.09 0.83 -8.51
C VAL A 202 -2.90 1.43 -7.12
N SER A 203 -2.97 2.75 -6.98
CA SER A 203 -2.98 3.45 -5.70
C SER A 203 -3.79 4.74 -5.76
N ASP A 204 -4.26 5.21 -4.61
CA ASP A 204 -4.92 6.52 -4.48
C ASP A 204 -3.99 7.67 -4.88
N TYR A 205 -2.68 7.52 -4.63
CA TYR A 205 -1.69 8.51 -5.03
C TYR A 205 -1.72 8.77 -6.53
N TYR A 206 -1.75 7.73 -7.35
CA TYR A 206 -1.84 7.86 -8.81
C TYR A 206 -3.25 8.24 -9.29
N ALA A 207 -4.29 7.74 -8.61
CA ALA A 207 -5.67 8.09 -8.92
C ALA A 207 -5.93 9.59 -8.76
N LEU A 208 -5.49 10.18 -7.64
CA LEU A 208 -5.66 11.61 -7.34
C LEU A 208 -4.81 12.49 -8.25
N ASP A 209 -3.58 12.08 -8.57
CA ASP A 209 -2.70 12.79 -9.50
C ASP A 209 -3.34 12.85 -10.90
N PHE A 210 -3.85 11.72 -11.40
CA PHE A 210 -4.56 11.65 -12.69
C PHE A 210 -5.87 12.43 -12.66
N MET A 211 -6.64 12.34 -11.58
CA MET A 211 -7.90 13.07 -11.42
C MET A 211 -7.68 14.59 -11.48
N THR A 212 -6.65 15.08 -10.78
CA THR A 212 -6.27 16.50 -10.79
C THR A 212 -5.92 16.95 -12.21
N PHE A 213 -5.06 16.21 -12.91
CA PHE A 213 -4.72 16.50 -14.31
C PHE A 213 -5.96 16.56 -15.21
N PHE A 214 -6.89 15.61 -15.04
CA PHE A 214 -8.10 15.53 -15.86
C PHE A 214 -9.02 16.75 -15.65
N GLN A 215 -9.17 17.16 -14.38
CA GLN A 215 -9.96 18.34 -14.00
C GLN A 215 -9.30 19.64 -14.50
N GLU A 216 -7.97 19.74 -14.50
CA GLU A 216 -7.24 20.89 -15.08
C GLU A 216 -7.48 21.05 -16.59
N LYS A 217 -7.87 19.97 -17.29
CA LYS A 217 -8.31 20.00 -18.69
C LYS A 217 -9.77 20.41 -18.85
N GLY A 218 -10.48 20.74 -17.77
CA GLY A 218 -11.89 21.13 -17.81
C GLY A 218 -12.86 19.97 -17.97
N LEU A 219 -12.41 18.74 -17.70
CA LEU A 219 -13.22 17.53 -17.82
C LEU A 219 -13.74 17.06 -16.46
N GLY A 220 -14.95 16.52 -16.46
CA GLY A 220 -15.66 16.12 -15.24
C GLY A 220 -15.35 14.68 -14.81
N VAL A 221 -15.17 14.51 -13.51
CA VAL A 221 -15.19 13.22 -12.82
C VAL A 221 -16.37 13.24 -11.86
N PRO A 222 -17.34 12.34 -11.99
CA PRO A 222 -17.41 11.13 -12.80
C PRO A 222 -18.07 11.32 -14.20
N GLN A 223 -18.34 12.55 -14.67
CA GLN A 223 -19.18 12.82 -15.83
C GLN A 223 -18.57 12.30 -17.13
N ASP A 224 -17.31 12.63 -17.37
CA ASP A 224 -16.58 12.29 -18.61
C ASP A 224 -15.75 11.01 -18.42
N ILE A 225 -15.22 10.79 -17.23
CA ILE A 225 -14.46 9.60 -16.88
C ILE A 225 -14.73 9.21 -15.43
N GLN A 226 -14.74 7.90 -15.14
CA GLN A 226 -14.87 7.37 -13.78
C GLN A 226 -13.53 6.81 -13.31
N ILE A 227 -13.19 7.05 -12.05
CA ILE A 227 -11.87 6.71 -11.51
C ILE A 227 -12.03 5.88 -10.24
N VAL A 228 -11.31 4.76 -10.19
CA VAL A 228 -11.17 3.90 -8.99
C VAL A 228 -9.70 3.85 -8.60
N GLY A 229 -9.43 4.09 -7.33
CA GLY A 229 -8.10 4.01 -6.71
C GLY A 229 -7.92 2.73 -5.89
N PHE A 230 -6.88 2.74 -5.05
CA PHE A 230 -6.54 1.69 -4.12
C PHE A 230 -5.86 2.33 -2.89
N ASP A 231 -6.17 1.91 -1.67
CA ASP A 231 -5.62 2.21 -0.33
C ASP A 231 -6.61 2.87 0.63
N ASP A 232 -7.63 3.59 0.15
CA ASP A 232 -8.59 4.37 0.95
C ASP A 232 -7.92 5.37 1.90
N THR A 233 -7.05 6.20 1.34
CA THR A 233 -6.31 7.22 2.09
C THR A 233 -7.20 8.38 2.57
N LEU A 234 -6.72 9.17 3.53
CA LEU A 234 -7.43 10.37 3.95
C LEU A 234 -7.60 11.38 2.81
N ALA A 235 -6.61 11.47 1.91
CA ALA A 235 -6.67 12.35 0.75
C ALA A 235 -7.79 11.93 -0.22
N SER A 236 -7.95 10.62 -0.46
CA SER A 236 -9.00 10.09 -1.34
C SER A 236 -10.41 10.31 -0.80
N ARG A 237 -10.57 10.27 0.53
CA ARG A 237 -11.85 10.54 1.20
C ARG A 237 -12.26 12.01 1.12
N ASN A 238 -11.27 12.91 1.13
CA ASN A 238 -11.46 14.36 1.17
C ASN A 238 -11.27 15.05 -0.20
N SER A 239 -10.99 14.28 -1.25
CA SER A 239 -10.93 14.83 -2.61
C SER A 239 -12.31 15.26 -3.13
N HIS A 240 -12.32 16.08 -4.16
CA HIS A 240 -13.55 16.51 -4.82
C HIS A 240 -13.48 16.22 -6.33
N PRO A 241 -14.25 15.22 -6.82
CA PRO A 241 -15.14 14.30 -6.08
C PRO A 241 -14.35 13.36 -5.15
N ALA A 242 -15.01 12.86 -4.10
CA ALA A 242 -14.43 11.88 -3.21
C ALA A 242 -14.17 10.57 -4.00
N LEU A 243 -12.96 10.00 -3.85
CA LEU A 243 -12.48 8.89 -4.67
C LEU A 243 -13.09 7.55 -4.24
N THR A 244 -13.69 6.84 -5.18
CA THR A 244 -14.00 5.41 -5.08
C THR A 244 -12.68 4.65 -5.07
N THR A 245 -12.48 3.76 -4.09
CA THR A 245 -11.18 3.11 -3.88
C THR A 245 -11.32 1.78 -3.16
N ILE A 246 -10.28 0.96 -3.20
CA ILE A 246 -10.20 -0.28 -2.41
C ILE A 246 -9.65 0.06 -1.02
N HIS A 247 -10.43 -0.23 0.00
CA HIS A 247 -10.03 -0.08 1.40
C HIS A 247 -9.17 -1.25 1.87
N GLN A 248 -8.07 -0.94 2.52
CA GLN A 248 -7.31 -1.86 3.34
C GLN A 248 -7.35 -1.35 4.80
N ASP A 249 -7.66 -2.22 5.76
CA ASP A 249 -7.78 -1.81 7.16
C ASP A 249 -6.41 -1.68 7.83
N PRO A 250 -5.90 -0.45 8.05
CA PRO A 250 -4.59 -0.26 8.68
C PRO A 250 -4.57 -0.67 10.15
N GLY A 251 -5.72 -0.64 10.83
CA GLY A 251 -5.84 -1.06 12.22
C GLY A 251 -5.72 -2.57 12.38
N LEU A 252 -6.45 -3.33 11.57
CA LEU A 252 -6.35 -4.78 11.52
C LEU A 252 -4.92 -5.20 11.15
N ARG A 253 -4.32 -4.52 10.17
CA ARG A 253 -2.97 -4.80 9.72
C ARG A 253 -1.93 -4.55 10.81
N ALA A 254 -2.00 -3.41 11.50
CA ALA A 254 -1.12 -3.08 12.62
C ALA A 254 -1.25 -4.09 13.76
N LYS A 255 -2.51 -4.42 14.13
CA LYS A 255 -2.78 -5.43 15.17
C LYS A 255 -2.15 -6.78 14.80
N THR A 256 -2.39 -7.26 13.59
CA THR A 256 -1.88 -8.56 13.11
C THR A 256 -0.35 -8.58 13.09
N ALA A 257 0.29 -7.50 12.61
CA ALA A 257 1.75 -7.41 12.58
C ALA A 257 2.36 -7.54 13.99
N ILE A 258 1.79 -6.84 14.96
CA ILE A 258 2.33 -6.87 16.34
C ILE A 258 1.99 -8.21 17.02
N ASP A 259 0.81 -8.80 16.76
CA ASP A 259 0.49 -10.16 17.22
C ASP A 259 1.52 -11.19 16.70
N CYS A 260 1.95 -11.07 15.44
CA CYS A 260 2.99 -11.92 14.86
C CYS A 260 4.35 -11.72 15.56
N LEU A 261 4.78 -10.47 15.75
CA LEU A 261 6.05 -10.18 16.42
C LEU A 261 6.07 -10.71 17.85
N GLU A 262 4.98 -10.54 18.61
CA GLU A 262 4.86 -11.08 19.96
C GLU A 262 4.84 -12.62 19.99
N ALA A 263 4.17 -13.25 19.02
CA ALA A 263 4.15 -14.69 18.89
C ALA A 263 5.55 -15.24 18.60
N LEU A 264 6.26 -14.65 17.64
CA LEU A 264 7.62 -15.04 17.29
C LEU A 264 8.60 -14.82 18.45
N LYS A 265 8.51 -13.69 19.16
CA LYS A 265 9.32 -13.43 20.37
C LYS A 265 9.12 -14.51 21.44
N GLN A 266 7.92 -15.03 21.58
CA GLN A 266 7.57 -16.08 22.55
C GLN A 266 7.86 -17.51 22.04
N GLY A 267 8.46 -17.66 20.86
CA GLY A 267 8.69 -18.96 20.23
C GLY A 267 7.42 -19.69 19.79
N ARG A 268 6.29 -18.96 19.71
CA ARG A 268 5.03 -19.52 19.21
C ARG A 268 5.02 -19.57 17.68
N PRO A 269 4.42 -20.61 17.08
CA PRO A 269 4.33 -20.71 15.63
C PRO A 269 3.50 -19.55 15.04
N CYS A 270 3.97 -18.99 13.95
CA CYS A 270 3.27 -18.00 13.14
C CYS A 270 3.30 -18.42 11.68
N PRO A 271 2.19 -18.28 10.92
CA PRO A 271 2.21 -18.55 9.48
C PRO A 271 3.25 -17.68 8.77
N GLY A 272 3.95 -18.24 7.79
CA GLY A 272 4.92 -17.48 6.99
C GLY A 272 4.25 -16.39 6.15
N ARG A 273 2.99 -16.59 5.75
CA ARG A 273 2.16 -15.60 5.04
C ARG A 273 0.80 -15.46 5.70
N ILE A 274 0.34 -14.22 5.85
CA ILE A 274 -1.02 -13.88 6.29
C ILE A 274 -1.60 -12.91 5.28
N THR A 275 -2.76 -13.24 4.72
CA THR A 275 -3.48 -12.38 3.77
C THR A 275 -4.70 -11.77 4.45
N LEU A 276 -4.79 -10.45 4.43
CA LEU A 276 -5.92 -9.69 4.96
C LEU A 276 -6.90 -9.31 3.85
N PRO A 277 -8.21 -9.27 4.15
CA PRO A 277 -9.22 -8.89 3.16
C PRO A 277 -9.14 -7.40 2.83
N VAL A 278 -9.73 -7.05 1.69
CA VAL A 278 -9.93 -5.69 1.21
C VAL A 278 -11.39 -5.46 0.81
N GLU A 279 -11.83 -4.21 0.70
CA GLU A 279 -13.22 -3.87 0.41
C GLU A 279 -13.31 -2.65 -0.51
N LEU A 280 -14.22 -2.70 -1.50
CA LEU A 280 -14.50 -1.55 -2.37
C LEU A 280 -15.35 -0.51 -1.66
N MET A 281 -14.81 0.69 -1.52
CA MET A 281 -15.48 1.88 -0.98
C MET A 281 -15.99 2.76 -2.12
N ILE A 282 -17.30 2.71 -2.39
CA ILE A 282 -17.94 3.48 -3.46
C ILE A 282 -18.13 4.92 -2.99
N ARG A 283 -17.69 5.89 -3.82
CA ARG A 283 -17.82 7.33 -3.59
C ARG A 283 -18.15 8.08 -4.88
N GLU A 284 -17.86 9.37 -4.92
CA GLU A 284 -18.33 10.32 -5.94
C GLU A 284 -17.56 10.25 -7.28
N SER A 285 -16.34 9.70 -7.30
CA SER A 285 -15.53 9.58 -8.53
C SER A 285 -16.05 8.53 -9.51
N THR A 286 -17.10 7.80 -9.11
CA THR A 286 -17.86 6.87 -9.96
C THR A 286 -19.35 7.15 -9.82
N ARG A 287 -20.13 6.81 -10.86
CA ARG A 287 -21.58 6.91 -10.79
C ARG A 287 -22.12 5.71 -10.05
N SER A 288 -22.95 5.94 -9.05
CA SER A 288 -23.76 4.86 -8.47
C SER A 288 -24.64 4.25 -9.58
N VAL A 289 -24.77 2.93 -9.59
CA VAL A 289 -25.86 2.29 -10.33
C VAL A 289 -27.13 2.87 -9.74
N SER A 290 -27.79 3.78 -10.46
CA SER A 290 -29.16 4.18 -10.09
C SER A 290 -29.99 2.90 -10.20
N CYS A 291 -30.39 2.37 -9.06
CA CYS A 291 -31.45 1.35 -9.02
C CYS A 291 -32.63 1.95 -9.78
N PRO A 292 -33.18 1.31 -10.83
CA PRO A 292 -34.39 1.81 -11.42
C PRO A 292 -35.41 1.90 -10.28
N ILE A 293 -35.91 3.11 -10.04
CA ILE A 293 -37.03 3.32 -9.13
C ILE A 293 -38.18 2.53 -9.75
N LEU A 294 -38.53 1.40 -9.10
CA LEU A 294 -39.71 0.62 -9.40
C LEU A 294 -40.95 1.47 -9.26
#